data_88166cab6eb37a44442d357a5628a1e2
#
_entry.id   88166cab6eb37a44442d357a5628a1e2
#
_cell.length_a   1.000
_cell.length_b   1.000
_cell.length_c   1.000
_cell.angle_alpha   90.00
_cell.angle_beta   90.00
_cell.angle_gamma   90.00
#
_symmetry.space_group_name_H-M   'P 1'
#
loop_
_entity.id
_entity.type
_entity.pdbx_description
1 polymer ?
#
loop_
_entity_poly.entity_id
_entity_poly.type
_entity_poly.pdbx_seq_one_letter_code
_entity_poly.pdbx_strand_id
1 'polypeptide(L)'
;MKRLLLLAALALVPVAAWADEGMWMIHALNQALEKKMQERGLQLSAREIYNADAPGTTVSDAIVSLGFYCTASVISDEGLLITNHHCAYSDLFDLSSTRLRKNTSFPFSGISSFR
;
A
#
# COMPACT_ATOMS: atom_id res chain seq x y z
N MET A 1 -30.89 21.73 -37.96
CA MET A 1 -30.85 22.54 -36.72
C MET A 1 -31.17 21.70 -35.50
N LYS A 2 -32.29 20.92 -35.40
CA LYS A 2 -32.64 20.12 -34.20
C LYS A 2 -31.58 19.04 -33.83
N ARG A 3 -30.96 18.39 -34.82
CA ARG A 3 -29.90 17.38 -34.59
C ARG A 3 -28.60 17.99 -34.05
N LEU A 4 -28.29 19.22 -34.46
CA LEU A 4 -27.09 19.95 -33.99
C LEU A 4 -27.26 20.38 -32.52
N LEU A 5 -28.47 20.80 -32.14
CA LEU A 5 -28.81 21.16 -30.78
C LEU A 5 -28.79 19.95 -29.83
N LEU A 6 -29.20 18.77 -30.32
CA LEU A 6 -29.10 17.51 -29.54
C LEU A 6 -27.67 17.07 -29.31
N LEU A 7 -26.79 17.21 -30.30
CA LEU A 7 -25.36 16.90 -30.16
C LEU A 7 -24.66 17.90 -29.22
N ALA A 8 -25.02 19.18 -29.29
CA ALA A 8 -24.51 20.20 -28.38
C ALA A 8 -24.98 19.98 -26.94
N ALA A 9 -26.22 19.54 -26.73
CA ALA A 9 -26.75 19.22 -25.43
C ALA A 9 -26.06 17.96 -24.83
N LEU A 10 -25.73 16.96 -25.65
CA LEU A 10 -25.02 15.76 -25.24
C LEU A 10 -23.56 16.04 -24.86
N ALA A 11 -22.91 17.04 -25.51
CA ALA A 11 -21.54 17.45 -25.19
C ALA A 11 -21.43 18.29 -23.91
N LEU A 12 -22.57 18.79 -23.41
CA LEU A 12 -22.64 19.58 -22.16
C LEU A 12 -22.99 18.74 -20.92
N VAL A 13 -23.16 17.42 -21.06
CA VAL A 13 -23.31 16.54 -19.88
C VAL A 13 -21.94 16.53 -19.17
N PRO A 14 -21.81 17.16 -17.99
CA PRO A 14 -20.58 17.04 -17.23
C PRO A 14 -20.46 15.56 -16.87
N VAL A 15 -19.47 14.87 -17.45
CA VAL A 15 -19.03 13.59 -16.94
C VAL A 15 -18.45 13.93 -15.56
N ALA A 16 -19.24 13.77 -14.53
CA ALA A 16 -18.74 13.85 -13.17
C ALA A 16 -17.75 12.71 -13.00
N ALA A 17 -16.49 12.98 -13.32
CA ALA A 17 -15.38 12.10 -13.00
C ALA A 17 -15.27 12.12 -11.47
N TRP A 18 -15.80 11.08 -10.84
CA TRP A 18 -15.63 10.87 -9.40
C TRP A 18 -14.21 10.39 -9.21
N ALA A 19 -13.31 11.34 -9.00
CA ALA A 19 -11.96 11.03 -8.56
C ALA A 19 -11.99 10.83 -7.05
N ASP A 20 -11.51 9.67 -6.62
CA ASP A 20 -11.30 9.42 -5.22
C ASP A 20 -10.07 10.17 -4.74
N GLU A 21 -10.25 10.98 -3.71
CA GLU A 21 -9.16 11.71 -3.11
C GLU A 21 -8.17 10.72 -2.45
N GLY A 22 -6.98 10.82 -2.83
CA GLY A 22 -5.67 10.66 -2.33
C GLY A 22 -5.32 9.62 -1.27
N MET A 23 -4.04 9.59 -0.94
CA MET A 23 -3.48 8.72 0.09
C MET A 23 -3.78 9.26 1.48
N TRP A 24 -4.53 8.50 2.25
CA TRP A 24 -4.84 8.84 3.64
C TRP A 24 -3.75 8.29 4.56
N MET A 25 -3.31 9.09 5.51
CA MET A 25 -2.40 8.64 6.55
C MET A 25 -3.11 7.61 7.43
N ILE A 26 -2.53 6.43 7.63
CA ILE A 26 -3.14 5.33 8.38
C ILE A 26 -3.55 5.76 9.80
N HIS A 27 -2.70 6.52 10.47
CA HIS A 27 -2.97 7.05 11.81
C HIS A 27 -4.03 8.16 11.86
N ALA A 28 -4.43 8.71 10.71
CA ALA A 28 -5.46 9.74 10.60
C ALA A 28 -6.83 9.17 10.24
N LEU A 29 -6.99 7.85 10.18
CA LEU A 29 -8.26 7.19 9.93
C LEU A 29 -9.24 7.54 11.07
N ASN A 30 -10.33 8.20 10.70
CA ASN A 30 -11.42 8.54 11.59
C ASN A 30 -12.74 7.90 11.12
N GLN A 31 -13.78 7.99 11.94
CA GLN A 31 -15.07 7.37 11.63
C GLN A 31 -15.69 7.82 10.30
N ALA A 32 -15.51 9.09 9.92
CA ALA A 32 -16.08 9.61 8.66
C ALA A 32 -15.39 8.99 7.45
N LEU A 33 -14.05 8.83 7.54
CA LEU A 33 -13.25 8.21 6.51
C LEU A 33 -13.50 6.70 6.45
N GLU A 34 -13.57 6.04 7.60
CA GLU A 34 -13.95 4.63 7.72
C GLU A 34 -15.27 4.34 7.01
N LYS A 35 -16.33 5.14 7.31
CA LYS A 35 -17.62 5.02 6.65
C LYS A 35 -17.52 5.17 5.13
N LYS A 36 -16.79 6.18 4.64
CA LYS A 36 -16.55 6.39 3.20
C LYS A 36 -15.86 5.20 2.55
N MET A 37 -14.91 4.58 3.23
CA MET A 37 -14.20 3.37 2.74
C MET A 37 -15.12 2.14 2.77
N GLN A 38 -15.95 2.00 3.80
CA GLN A 38 -16.94 0.90 3.92
C GLN A 38 -18.02 0.99 2.85
N GLU A 39 -18.49 2.18 2.49
CA GLU A 39 -19.42 2.40 1.37
C GLU A 39 -18.84 1.93 0.03
N ARG A 40 -17.51 1.78 -0.05
CA ARG A 40 -16.77 1.27 -1.23
C ARG A 40 -16.33 -0.18 -1.10
N GLY A 41 -16.76 -0.86 -0.07
CA GLY A 41 -16.54 -2.28 0.12
C GLY A 41 -15.46 -2.66 1.12
N LEU A 42 -14.88 -1.70 1.86
CA LEU A 42 -13.99 -2.04 2.98
C LEU A 42 -14.81 -2.78 4.06
N GLN A 43 -14.34 -3.94 4.47
CA GLN A 43 -14.98 -4.74 5.53
C GLN A 43 -14.30 -4.57 6.89
N LEU A 44 -13.11 -3.97 6.92
CA LEU A 44 -12.33 -3.74 8.13
C LEU A 44 -12.76 -2.42 8.80
N SER A 45 -12.66 -2.39 10.12
CA SER A 45 -12.74 -1.16 10.89
C SER A 45 -11.41 -0.39 10.86
N ALA A 46 -11.45 0.91 11.17
CA ALA A 46 -10.24 1.71 11.28
C ALA A 46 -9.26 1.14 12.32
N ARG A 47 -9.76 0.54 13.40
CA ARG A 47 -8.94 -0.09 14.44
C ARG A 47 -8.28 -1.40 14.01
N GLU A 48 -8.89 -2.15 13.10
CA GLU A 48 -8.27 -3.35 12.50
C GLU A 48 -7.20 -2.97 11.48
N ILE A 49 -7.30 -1.77 10.89
CA ILE A 49 -6.26 -1.25 9.99
C ILE A 49 -5.08 -0.70 10.79
N TYR A 50 -5.35 0.10 11.81
CA TYR A 50 -4.34 0.73 12.67
C TYR A 50 -4.83 0.90 14.10
N ASN A 51 -4.07 0.41 15.07
CA ASN A 51 -4.35 0.60 16.49
C ASN A 51 -3.04 0.73 17.28
N ALA A 52 -2.72 1.95 17.71
CA ALA A 52 -1.51 2.21 18.49
C ALA A 52 -1.52 1.53 19.87
N ASP A 53 -2.73 1.27 20.41
CA ASP A 53 -2.91 0.70 21.76
C ASP A 53 -2.80 -0.84 21.76
N ALA A 54 -2.88 -1.48 20.58
CA ALA A 54 -2.82 -2.94 20.44
C ALA A 54 -1.90 -3.36 19.28
N PRO A 55 -0.58 -3.16 19.40
CA PRO A 55 0.37 -3.53 18.37
C PRO A 55 0.40 -5.06 18.14
N GLY A 56 0.63 -5.46 16.89
CA GLY A 56 0.68 -6.87 16.49
C GLY A 56 -0.67 -7.48 16.10
N THR A 57 -1.74 -6.68 16.07
CA THR A 57 -3.10 -7.16 15.75
C THR A 57 -3.75 -6.48 14.56
N THR A 58 -3.04 -5.58 13.89
CA THR A 58 -3.59 -4.74 12.83
C THR A 58 -2.91 -4.96 11.48
N VAL A 59 -3.58 -4.54 10.40
CA VAL A 59 -3.00 -4.59 9.05
C VAL A 59 -1.70 -3.78 8.96
N SER A 60 -1.62 -2.66 9.68
CA SER A 60 -0.42 -1.81 9.68
C SER A 60 0.81 -2.49 10.29
N ASP A 61 0.64 -3.48 11.16
CA ASP A 61 1.75 -4.22 11.76
C ASP A 61 2.45 -5.15 10.76
N ALA A 62 1.75 -5.52 9.68
CA ALA A 62 2.34 -6.27 8.58
C ALA A 62 3.20 -5.41 7.64
N ILE A 63 3.18 -4.08 7.79
CA ILE A 63 3.94 -3.16 6.95
C ILE A 63 5.28 -2.87 7.60
N VAL A 64 6.36 -3.11 6.88
CA VAL A 64 7.73 -2.97 7.38
C VAL A 64 8.57 -2.05 6.51
N SER A 65 9.53 -1.37 7.12
CA SER A 65 10.53 -0.57 6.42
C SER A 65 11.73 -1.42 6.07
N LEU A 66 12.17 -1.34 4.82
CA LEU A 66 13.42 -1.92 4.35
C LEU A 66 14.49 -0.84 4.32
N GLY A 67 15.28 -0.71 5.40
CA GLY A 67 16.40 0.21 5.47
C GLY A 67 16.04 1.69 5.25
N PHE A 68 14.81 2.12 5.53
CA PHE A 68 14.27 3.48 5.35
C PHE A 68 14.15 3.96 3.90
N TYR A 69 14.49 3.14 2.90
CA TYR A 69 14.37 3.51 1.49
C TYR A 69 13.20 2.82 0.76
N CYS A 70 12.70 1.73 1.31
CA CYS A 70 11.58 0.97 0.73
C CYS A 70 10.63 0.46 1.80
N THR A 71 9.43 0.08 1.34
CA THR A 71 8.39 -0.54 2.16
C THR A 71 8.13 -1.96 1.66
N ALA A 72 7.88 -2.88 2.58
CA ALA A 72 7.43 -4.23 2.29
C ALA A 72 6.22 -4.59 3.17
N SER A 73 5.54 -5.67 2.81
CA SER A 73 4.48 -6.25 3.62
C SER A 73 4.79 -7.71 3.94
N VAL A 74 4.66 -8.08 5.20
CA VAL A 74 4.72 -9.47 5.66
C VAL A 74 3.40 -10.14 5.29
N ILE A 75 3.46 -11.27 4.60
CA ILE A 75 2.27 -11.98 4.10
C ILE A 75 2.15 -13.42 4.59
N SER A 76 3.09 -13.87 5.41
CA SER A 76 3.01 -15.16 6.08
C SER A 76 3.64 -15.12 7.47
N ASP A 77 3.26 -16.06 8.30
CA ASP A 77 3.84 -16.33 9.62
C ASP A 77 5.29 -16.86 9.56
N GLU A 78 5.69 -17.40 8.41
CA GLU A 78 7.05 -17.85 8.13
C GLU A 78 7.99 -16.73 7.65
N GLY A 79 7.50 -15.48 7.60
CA GLY A 79 8.31 -14.30 7.24
C GLY A 79 8.43 -14.03 5.75
N LEU A 80 7.48 -14.51 4.93
CA LEU A 80 7.43 -14.13 3.51
C LEU A 80 7.05 -12.66 3.38
N LEU A 81 7.86 -11.92 2.62
CA LEU A 81 7.70 -10.49 2.35
C LEU A 81 7.35 -10.23 0.88
N ILE A 82 6.47 -9.27 0.65
CA ILE A 82 6.24 -8.69 -0.68
C ILE A 82 6.75 -7.26 -0.70
N THR A 83 7.51 -6.92 -1.72
CA THR A 83 8.00 -5.55 -1.97
C THR A 83 8.09 -5.27 -3.47
N ASN A 84 8.44 -4.04 -3.84
CA ASN A 84 8.66 -3.66 -5.22
C ASN A 84 10.00 -4.22 -5.75
N HIS A 85 10.03 -4.54 -7.04
CA HIS A 85 11.24 -5.07 -7.70
C HIS A 85 12.47 -4.17 -7.48
N HIS A 86 12.32 -2.86 -7.63
CA HIS A 86 13.45 -1.92 -7.47
C HIS A 86 14.01 -1.89 -6.05
N CYS A 87 13.24 -2.28 -5.04
CA CYS A 87 13.69 -2.34 -3.65
C CYS A 87 14.64 -3.51 -3.39
N ALA A 88 14.52 -4.57 -4.16
CA ALA A 88 15.35 -5.78 -4.03
C ALA A 88 16.39 -5.93 -5.16
N TYR A 89 16.44 -4.99 -6.09
CA TYR A 89 17.24 -5.14 -7.32
C TYR A 89 18.74 -5.34 -7.06
N SER A 90 19.32 -4.53 -6.18
CA SER A 90 20.75 -4.63 -5.83
C SER A 90 21.06 -5.96 -5.15
N ASP A 91 20.23 -6.38 -4.21
CA ASP A 91 20.41 -7.63 -3.48
C ASP A 91 20.27 -8.84 -4.39
N LEU A 92 19.29 -8.82 -5.30
CA LEU A 92 19.11 -9.85 -6.33
C LEU A 92 20.30 -9.93 -7.28
N PHE A 93 20.84 -8.77 -7.69
CA PHE A 93 22.03 -8.71 -8.53
C PHE A 93 23.25 -9.31 -7.83
N ASP A 94 23.49 -8.91 -6.58
CA ASP A 94 24.59 -9.39 -5.77
C ASP A 94 24.50 -10.91 -5.51
N LEU A 95 23.30 -11.41 -5.22
CA LEU A 95 23.04 -12.84 -5.01
C LEU A 95 23.14 -13.67 -6.27
N SER A 96 22.82 -13.11 -7.44
CA SER A 96 22.91 -13.80 -8.74
C SER A 96 24.33 -13.85 -9.27
N SER A 97 25.24 -12.97 -8.78
CA SER A 97 26.63 -13.02 -9.17
C SER A 97 27.30 -14.27 -8.59
N THR A 98 28.01 -15.02 -9.43
CA THR A 98 28.65 -16.30 -9.09
C THR A 98 29.72 -16.21 -7.99
N ARG A 99 30.09 -14.99 -7.60
CA ARG A 99 31.11 -14.72 -6.61
C ARG A 99 30.62 -14.87 -5.16
N LEU A 100 29.32 -14.67 -4.91
CA LEU A 100 28.74 -14.60 -3.57
C LEU A 100 28.12 -15.90 -3.05
N ARG A 101 28.06 -16.93 -3.87
CA ARG A 101 27.51 -18.26 -3.48
C ARG A 101 28.23 -18.92 -2.29
N LYS A 102 29.35 -18.38 -1.83
CA LYS A 102 30.19 -19.06 -0.81
C LYS A 102 30.11 -18.46 0.60
N ASN A 103 29.55 -17.26 0.83
CA ASN A 103 29.70 -16.57 2.13
C ASN A 103 28.59 -15.63 2.58
N THR A 104 27.36 -15.75 2.11
CA THR A 104 26.31 -14.82 2.57
C THR A 104 25.36 -15.44 3.58
N SER A 105 25.65 -15.20 4.84
CA SER A 105 24.60 -14.91 5.80
C SER A 105 23.93 -13.61 5.35
N PHE A 106 22.65 -13.63 5.01
CA PHE A 106 21.83 -12.51 4.59
C PHE A 106 21.85 -11.43 5.69
N PRO A 107 22.41 -10.26 5.50
CA PRO A 107 22.28 -9.18 6.45
C PRO A 107 21.01 -8.36 6.15
N PHE A 108 19.83 -8.92 6.34
CA PHE A 108 18.63 -8.12 6.54
C PHE A 108 18.64 -7.55 7.97
N SER A 109 19.64 -6.73 8.27
CA SER A 109 19.76 -6.04 9.57
C SER A 109 18.93 -4.76 9.66
N GLY A 110 18.05 -4.49 8.70
CA GLY A 110 17.34 -3.22 8.59
C GLY A 110 15.81 -3.32 8.52
N ILE A 111 15.19 -4.42 8.93
CA ILE A 111 13.73 -4.50 8.96
C ILE A 111 13.24 -3.91 10.29
N SER A 112 12.53 -2.79 10.23
CA SER A 112 11.84 -2.20 11.36
C SER A 112 10.35 -2.06 11.05
N SER A 113 9.49 -2.40 12.00
CA SER A 113 8.06 -2.12 11.89
C SER A 113 7.81 -0.62 12.01
N PHE A 114 6.87 -0.09 11.22
CA PHE A 114 6.34 1.25 11.40
C PHE A 114 5.45 1.25 12.64
N ARG A 115 5.95 1.81 13.74
CA ARG A 115 5.17 2.13 14.93
C ARG A 115 4.92 3.62 15.00
#